data_b983ab54d6c48b361c2aad2f70180c08
#
_entry.id   b983ab54d6c48b361c2aad2f70180c08
#
_cell.length_a   1.000
_cell.length_b   1.000
_cell.length_c   1.000
_cell.angle_alpha   90.00
_cell.angle_beta   90.00
_cell.angle_gamma   90.00
#
_symmetry.space_group_name_H-M   'P 1'
#
loop_
_entity.id
_entity.type
_entity.pdbx_description
1 polymer ?
#
loop_
_entity_poly.entity_id
_entity_poly.type
_entity_poly.pdbx_seq_one_letter_code
_entity_poly.pdbx_strand_id
1 'polypeptide(L)'
;MSYLVVVPELVAAAATDLANIGSSISAANAAAAAPTTALVAAGGDEVSAAIAALFGAHARAYQALSAQAAMFHEQFVRALAAGGNSYAVAEAATAQSVQQDLLNLINAPTQALLGRPLIGNGANGLPGTGQNGGDGGILYGNGGNGGSGGVNQAGGNGGNAGLWGNGGSGGAGGNATTAGRNGFNGGAGGSGGLLWGNGGAGGAGGNGVTC
;
A
#
# COMPACT_ATOMS: atom_id res chain seq x y z
N MET A 1 -11.00 16.59 27.03
CA MET A 1 -10.57 16.64 25.63
C MET A 1 -11.69 16.09 24.78
N SER A 2 -12.12 16.82 23.76
CA SER A 2 -13.15 16.35 22.83
C SER A 2 -12.46 15.45 21.78
N TYR A 3 -12.85 14.20 21.70
CA TYR A 3 -12.36 13.31 20.65
C TYR A 3 -13.25 13.51 19.43
N LEU A 4 -12.66 13.88 18.30
CA LEU A 4 -13.31 13.86 17.00
C LEU A 4 -13.12 12.44 16.42
N VAL A 5 -14.20 11.70 16.32
CA VAL A 5 -14.21 10.41 15.62
C VAL A 5 -14.62 10.66 14.18
N VAL A 6 -13.69 10.50 13.27
CA VAL A 6 -13.93 10.56 11.82
C VAL A 6 -14.06 9.12 11.31
N VAL A 7 -15.10 8.85 10.53
CA VAL A 7 -15.25 7.58 9.82
C VAL A 7 -14.84 7.82 8.37
N PRO A 8 -13.62 7.43 7.95
CA PRO A 8 -13.06 7.76 6.63
C PRO A 8 -13.95 7.31 5.47
N GLU A 9 -14.64 6.18 5.62
CA GLU A 9 -15.54 5.62 4.61
C GLU A 9 -16.75 6.53 4.38
N LEU A 10 -17.29 7.15 5.42
CA LEU A 10 -18.40 8.09 5.27
C LEU A 10 -17.95 9.38 4.56
N VAL A 11 -16.73 9.84 4.81
CA VAL A 11 -16.17 11.00 4.10
C VAL A 11 -15.95 10.67 2.62
N ALA A 12 -15.45 9.49 2.30
CA ALA A 12 -15.27 9.01 0.93
C ALA A 12 -16.61 8.86 0.19
N ALA A 13 -17.64 8.32 0.86
CA ALA A 13 -19.00 8.23 0.31
C ALA A 13 -19.56 9.62 0.03
N ALA A 14 -19.46 10.56 0.97
CA ALA A 14 -19.90 11.94 0.78
C ALA A 14 -19.17 12.64 -0.38
N ALA A 15 -17.86 12.40 -0.55
CA ALA A 15 -17.11 12.92 -1.70
C ALA A 15 -17.63 12.37 -3.02
N THR A 16 -18.00 11.08 -3.06
CA THR A 16 -18.60 10.43 -4.25
C THR A 16 -19.96 11.01 -4.57
N ASP A 17 -20.82 11.21 -3.58
CA ASP A 17 -22.14 11.81 -3.76
C ASP A 17 -22.04 13.25 -4.28
N LEU A 18 -21.12 14.03 -3.72
CA LEU A 18 -20.84 15.38 -4.22
C LEU A 18 -20.35 15.39 -5.66
N ALA A 19 -19.47 14.44 -6.05
CA ALA A 19 -19.02 14.30 -7.44
C ALA A 19 -20.19 14.02 -8.39
N ASN A 20 -21.14 13.17 -7.99
CA ASN A 20 -22.33 12.84 -8.76
C ASN A 20 -23.26 14.06 -8.92
N ILE A 21 -23.43 14.86 -7.86
CA ILE A 21 -24.17 16.12 -7.92
C ILE A 21 -23.51 17.09 -8.90
N GLY A 22 -22.20 17.27 -8.82
CA GLY A 22 -21.44 18.12 -9.76
C GLY A 22 -21.60 17.68 -11.21
N SER A 23 -21.57 16.37 -11.48
CA SER A 23 -21.78 15.81 -12.81
C SER A 23 -23.19 16.09 -13.33
N SER A 24 -24.20 15.94 -12.47
CA SER A 24 -25.61 16.20 -12.83
C SER A 24 -25.85 17.67 -13.15
N ILE A 25 -25.27 18.58 -12.35
CA ILE A 25 -25.36 20.03 -12.60
C ILE A 25 -24.64 20.40 -13.91
N SER A 26 -23.47 19.84 -14.16
CA SER A 26 -22.71 20.09 -15.39
C SER A 26 -23.45 19.61 -16.63
N ALA A 27 -24.08 18.44 -16.57
CA ALA A 27 -24.91 17.91 -17.65
C ALA A 27 -26.14 18.81 -17.93
N ALA A 28 -26.82 19.29 -16.88
CA ALA A 28 -27.97 20.20 -17.01
C ALA A 28 -27.53 21.55 -17.62
N ASN A 29 -26.42 22.12 -17.18
CA ASN A 29 -25.87 23.37 -17.73
C ASN A 29 -25.45 23.22 -19.20
N ALA A 30 -24.85 22.10 -19.58
CA ALA A 30 -24.51 21.80 -20.96
C ALA A 30 -25.75 21.67 -21.85
N ALA A 31 -26.81 21.01 -21.37
CA ALA A 31 -28.07 20.90 -22.09
C ALA A 31 -28.77 22.26 -22.27
N ALA A 32 -28.67 23.15 -21.27
CA ALA A 32 -29.25 24.50 -21.33
C ALA A 32 -28.45 25.49 -22.17
N ALA A 33 -27.19 25.21 -22.50
CA ALA A 33 -26.29 26.17 -23.13
C ALA A 33 -26.79 26.64 -24.51
N ALA A 34 -27.04 25.71 -25.44
CA ALA A 34 -27.48 26.06 -26.81
C ALA A 34 -28.81 26.78 -26.83
N PRO A 35 -29.94 26.32 -26.20
CA PRO A 35 -31.21 26.98 -26.28
C PRO A 35 -31.25 28.36 -25.61
N THR A 36 -30.36 28.66 -24.67
CA THR A 36 -30.34 29.93 -23.95
C THR A 36 -29.35 30.97 -24.53
N THR A 37 -28.22 30.49 -25.12
CA THR A 37 -27.21 31.39 -25.69
C THR A 37 -27.49 31.81 -27.14
N ALA A 38 -28.32 31.02 -27.87
CA ALA A 38 -28.69 31.26 -29.27
C ALA A 38 -30.17 31.67 -29.41
N LEU A 39 -30.63 32.51 -28.48
CA LEU A 39 -32.05 32.97 -28.50
C LEU A 39 -32.28 33.86 -29.72
N VAL A 40 -33.31 33.53 -30.50
CA VAL A 40 -33.76 34.28 -31.67
C VAL A 40 -34.76 35.36 -31.25
N ALA A 41 -34.68 36.53 -31.87
CA ALA A 41 -35.67 37.59 -31.65
C ALA A 41 -37.11 37.13 -32.01
N ALA A 42 -38.05 37.47 -31.14
CA ALA A 42 -39.44 37.05 -31.29
C ALA A 42 -40.16 37.78 -32.47
N GLY A 43 -39.66 38.93 -32.89
CA GLY A 43 -40.13 39.72 -34.01
C GLY A 43 -39.01 40.41 -34.78
N GLY A 44 -39.31 41.03 -35.91
CA GLY A 44 -38.34 41.74 -36.74
C GLY A 44 -38.08 43.20 -36.29
N ASP A 45 -38.42 43.55 -35.04
CA ASP A 45 -38.29 44.90 -34.50
C ASP A 45 -37.06 45.03 -33.56
N GLU A 46 -36.61 46.29 -33.34
CA GLU A 46 -35.41 46.58 -32.56
C GLU A 46 -35.54 46.17 -31.08
N VAL A 47 -36.76 46.17 -30.53
CA VAL A 47 -37.01 45.79 -29.12
C VAL A 47 -36.81 44.32 -28.95
N SER A 48 -37.44 43.52 -29.84
CA SER A 48 -37.26 42.05 -29.82
C SER A 48 -35.79 41.64 -30.01
N ALA A 49 -35.06 42.31 -30.89
CA ALA A 49 -33.63 42.07 -31.09
C ALA A 49 -32.79 42.45 -29.85
N ALA A 50 -33.09 43.57 -29.21
CA ALA A 50 -32.39 44.01 -28.00
C ALA A 50 -32.63 43.03 -26.82
N ILE A 51 -33.86 42.55 -26.65
CA ILE A 51 -34.22 41.58 -25.62
C ILE A 51 -33.50 40.26 -25.86
N ALA A 52 -33.52 39.73 -27.09
CA ALA A 52 -32.77 38.51 -27.42
C ALA A 52 -31.27 38.64 -27.15
N ALA A 53 -30.68 39.78 -27.49
CA ALA A 53 -29.28 40.06 -27.19
C ALA A 53 -28.98 40.10 -25.69
N LEU A 54 -29.87 40.74 -24.89
CA LEU A 54 -29.76 40.80 -23.43
C LEU A 54 -29.76 39.40 -22.80
N PHE A 55 -30.76 38.56 -23.14
CA PHE A 55 -30.83 37.21 -22.63
C PHE A 55 -29.68 36.35 -23.09
N GLY A 56 -29.24 36.47 -24.34
CA GLY A 56 -28.03 35.77 -24.83
C GLY A 56 -26.75 36.19 -24.12
N ALA A 57 -26.60 37.48 -23.78
CA ALA A 57 -25.49 37.98 -23.00
C ALA A 57 -25.52 37.42 -21.55
N HIS A 58 -26.70 37.44 -20.93
CA HIS A 58 -26.88 36.84 -19.57
C HIS A 58 -26.59 35.34 -19.55
N ALA A 59 -27.09 34.60 -20.54
CA ALA A 59 -26.81 33.17 -20.65
C ALA A 59 -25.33 32.85 -20.81
N ARG A 60 -24.58 33.65 -21.61
CA ARG A 60 -23.12 33.49 -21.74
C ARG A 60 -22.39 33.80 -20.44
N ALA A 61 -22.81 34.85 -19.72
CA ALA A 61 -22.23 35.18 -18.41
C ALA A 61 -22.49 34.04 -17.38
N TYR A 62 -23.72 33.50 -17.38
CA TYR A 62 -24.07 32.35 -16.55
C TYR A 62 -23.22 31.12 -16.87
N GLN A 63 -23.00 30.81 -18.16
CA GLN A 63 -22.16 29.65 -18.55
C GLN A 63 -20.70 29.84 -18.10
N ALA A 64 -20.15 31.05 -18.17
CA ALA A 64 -18.82 31.34 -17.68
C ALA A 64 -18.70 31.16 -16.15
N LEU A 65 -19.70 31.62 -15.40
CA LEU A 65 -19.76 31.47 -13.94
C LEU A 65 -19.94 30.02 -13.55
N SER A 66 -20.81 29.27 -14.25
CA SER A 66 -21.04 27.85 -13.96
C SER A 66 -19.79 27.00 -14.21
N ALA A 67 -18.98 27.32 -15.21
CA ALA A 67 -17.69 26.67 -15.45
C ALA A 67 -16.71 26.90 -14.28
N GLN A 68 -16.66 28.13 -13.74
CA GLN A 68 -15.82 28.43 -12.57
C GLN A 68 -16.31 27.68 -11.32
N ALA A 69 -17.63 27.62 -11.11
CA ALA A 69 -18.24 26.89 -10.01
C ALA A 69 -17.96 25.37 -10.11
N ALA A 70 -17.99 24.82 -11.33
CA ALA A 70 -17.66 23.42 -11.56
C ALA A 70 -16.20 23.10 -11.22
N MET A 71 -15.24 23.96 -11.60
CA MET A 71 -13.83 23.81 -11.24
C MET A 71 -13.61 23.88 -9.72
N PHE A 72 -14.27 24.82 -9.05
CA PHE A 72 -14.20 24.92 -7.58
C PHE A 72 -14.77 23.66 -6.90
N HIS A 73 -15.95 23.21 -7.38
CA HIS A 73 -16.59 22.00 -6.86
C HIS A 73 -15.70 20.77 -6.99
N GLU A 74 -15.07 20.60 -8.15
CA GLU A 74 -14.14 19.49 -8.40
C GLU A 74 -12.89 19.54 -7.49
N GLN A 75 -12.33 20.73 -7.26
CA GLN A 75 -11.22 20.91 -6.32
C GLN A 75 -11.65 20.60 -4.88
N PHE A 76 -12.85 21.02 -4.49
CA PHE A 76 -13.40 20.73 -3.16
C PHE A 76 -13.61 19.22 -2.95
N VAL A 77 -14.20 18.53 -3.92
CA VAL A 77 -14.39 17.06 -3.85
C VAL A 77 -13.05 16.34 -3.73
N ARG A 78 -12.04 16.74 -4.51
CA ARG A 78 -10.68 16.18 -4.41
C ARG A 78 -10.05 16.42 -3.04
N ALA A 79 -10.18 17.62 -2.50
CA ALA A 79 -9.66 17.93 -1.17
C ALA A 79 -10.36 17.13 -0.06
N LEU A 80 -11.68 16.95 -0.18
CA LEU A 80 -12.46 16.13 0.76
C LEU A 80 -12.03 14.66 0.72
N ALA A 81 -11.87 14.09 -0.48
CA ALA A 81 -11.39 12.72 -0.67
C ALA A 81 -9.96 12.53 -0.12
N ALA A 82 -9.07 13.48 -0.39
CA ALA A 82 -7.70 13.44 0.15
C ALA A 82 -7.68 13.53 1.68
N GLY A 83 -8.54 14.38 2.27
CA GLY A 83 -8.74 14.45 3.72
C GLY A 83 -9.19 13.11 4.31
N GLY A 84 -10.20 12.48 3.73
CA GLY A 84 -10.67 11.15 4.14
C GLY A 84 -9.56 10.11 4.12
N ASN A 85 -8.77 10.06 3.04
CA ASN A 85 -7.64 9.15 2.92
C ASN A 85 -6.55 9.40 3.97
N SER A 86 -6.27 10.66 4.32
CA SER A 86 -5.26 10.96 5.34
C SER A 86 -5.66 10.43 6.72
N TYR A 87 -6.95 10.50 7.07
CA TYR A 87 -7.47 9.90 8.30
C TYR A 87 -7.37 8.38 8.28
N ALA A 88 -7.71 7.73 7.17
CA ALA A 88 -7.59 6.27 7.02
C ALA A 88 -6.14 5.78 7.21
N VAL A 89 -5.17 6.49 6.62
CA VAL A 89 -3.75 6.18 6.78
C VAL A 89 -3.28 6.37 8.22
N ALA A 90 -3.70 7.45 8.88
CA ALA A 90 -3.34 7.72 10.28
C ALA A 90 -3.93 6.67 11.23
N GLU A 91 -5.16 6.23 10.98
CA GLU A 91 -5.83 5.18 11.77
C GLU A 91 -5.13 3.83 11.60
N ALA A 92 -4.79 3.45 10.35
CA ALA A 92 -4.04 2.23 10.07
C ALA A 92 -2.65 2.24 10.74
N ALA A 93 -1.92 3.36 10.69
CA ALA A 93 -0.62 3.50 11.35
C ALA A 93 -0.73 3.36 12.87
N THR A 94 -1.78 3.93 13.48
CA THR A 94 -2.04 3.82 14.92
C THR A 94 -2.35 2.37 15.30
N ALA A 95 -3.18 1.67 14.53
CA ALA A 95 -3.49 0.27 14.78
C ALA A 95 -2.25 -0.63 14.70
N GLN A 96 -1.37 -0.40 13.73
CA GLN A 96 -0.10 -1.13 13.62
C GLN A 96 0.83 -0.87 14.81
N SER A 97 0.90 0.37 15.30
CA SER A 97 1.74 0.71 16.44
C SER A 97 1.26 0.04 17.73
N VAL A 98 -0.05 0.05 18.00
CA VAL A 98 -0.66 -0.64 19.15
C VAL A 98 -0.41 -2.14 19.09
N GLN A 99 -0.56 -2.76 17.91
CA GLN A 99 -0.28 -4.18 17.72
C GLN A 99 1.20 -4.50 18.01
N GLN A 100 2.13 -3.68 17.52
CA GLN A 100 3.56 -3.87 17.74
C GLN A 100 3.94 -3.70 19.22
N ASP A 101 3.36 -2.69 19.90
CA ASP A 101 3.60 -2.47 21.33
C ASP A 101 3.11 -3.63 22.18
N LEU A 102 1.94 -4.19 21.84
CA LEU A 102 1.41 -5.38 22.50
C LEU A 102 2.32 -6.60 22.27
N LEU A 103 2.79 -6.82 21.05
CA LEU A 103 3.73 -7.90 20.74
C LEU A 103 5.07 -7.70 21.48
N ASN A 104 5.58 -6.48 21.56
CA ASN A 104 6.80 -6.16 22.30
C ASN A 104 6.62 -6.48 23.79
N LEU A 105 5.47 -6.12 24.37
CA LEU A 105 5.17 -6.41 25.77
C LEU A 105 5.10 -7.91 26.06
N ILE A 106 4.46 -8.68 25.17
CA ILE A 106 4.32 -10.14 25.29
C ILE A 106 5.69 -10.83 25.09
N ASN A 107 6.50 -10.33 24.19
CA ASN A 107 7.78 -10.92 23.83
C ASN A 107 8.93 -10.52 24.79
N ALA A 108 8.83 -9.39 25.48
CA ALA A 108 9.90 -8.86 26.31
C ALA A 108 10.47 -9.88 27.33
N PRO A 109 9.66 -10.64 28.09
CA PRO A 109 10.19 -11.61 29.06
C PRO A 109 10.98 -12.74 28.40
N THR A 110 10.46 -13.30 27.31
CA THR A 110 11.11 -14.42 26.61
C THR A 110 12.32 -13.98 25.84
N GLN A 111 12.32 -12.77 25.30
CA GLN A 111 13.46 -12.15 24.64
C GLN A 111 14.61 -11.93 25.63
N ALA A 112 14.32 -11.43 26.85
CA ALA A 112 15.32 -11.19 27.88
C ALA A 112 15.92 -12.47 28.45
N LEU A 113 15.11 -13.51 28.64
CA LEU A 113 15.53 -14.77 29.28
C LEU A 113 16.12 -15.79 28.30
N LEU A 114 15.59 -15.86 27.09
CA LEU A 114 15.85 -16.93 26.12
C LEU A 114 16.42 -16.40 24.78
N GLY A 115 16.53 -15.09 24.61
CA GLY A 115 17.01 -14.46 23.37
C GLY A 115 16.07 -14.65 22.16
N ARG A 116 14.82 -15.12 22.39
CA ARG A 116 13.84 -15.41 21.35
C ARG A 116 12.48 -14.84 21.72
N PRO A 117 11.68 -14.33 20.75
CA PRO A 117 10.32 -13.90 21.03
C PRO A 117 9.43 -15.11 21.37
N LEU A 118 8.36 -14.88 22.09
CA LEU A 118 7.30 -15.87 22.30
C LEU A 118 6.47 -16.06 21.02
N ILE A 119 6.10 -14.94 20.39
CA ILE A 119 5.31 -14.87 19.16
C ILE A 119 6.00 -13.94 18.16
N GLY A 120 6.22 -14.42 16.95
CA GLY A 120 6.81 -13.63 15.86
C GLY A 120 7.65 -14.47 14.92
N ASN A 121 7.84 -14.03 13.71
CA ASN A 121 8.71 -14.70 12.76
C ASN A 121 10.18 -14.34 13.02
N GLY A 122 11.07 -15.26 12.69
CA GLY A 122 12.50 -15.01 12.67
C GLY A 122 12.89 -14.00 11.58
N ALA A 123 13.92 -13.20 11.86
CA ALA A 123 14.44 -12.26 10.87
C ALA A 123 15.10 -13.03 9.70
N ASN A 124 14.91 -12.55 8.47
CA ASN A 124 15.61 -13.09 7.32
C ASN A 124 17.10 -12.67 7.35
N GLY A 125 17.98 -13.56 6.92
CA GLY A 125 19.37 -13.22 6.66
C GLY A 125 19.52 -12.24 5.52
N LEU A 126 20.51 -11.34 5.61
CA LEU A 126 20.72 -10.32 4.59
C LEU A 126 21.23 -10.98 3.28
N PRO A 127 20.64 -10.64 2.13
CA PRO A 127 21.10 -11.15 0.83
C PRO A 127 22.57 -10.81 0.54
N GLY A 128 23.30 -11.74 -0.05
CA GLY A 128 24.72 -11.54 -0.40
C GLY A 128 25.70 -11.68 0.76
N THR A 129 25.25 -12.03 1.96
CA THR A 129 26.10 -12.12 3.16
C THR A 129 26.29 -13.54 3.70
N GLY A 130 25.50 -14.51 3.22
CA GLY A 130 25.48 -15.85 3.79
C GLY A 130 24.99 -15.91 5.24
N GLN A 131 24.34 -14.86 5.74
CA GLN A 131 23.81 -14.79 7.10
C GLN A 131 22.66 -15.79 7.27
N ASN A 132 22.66 -16.50 8.41
CA ASN A 132 21.56 -17.39 8.74
C ASN A 132 20.27 -16.59 9.01
N GLY A 133 19.13 -17.18 8.69
CA GLY A 133 17.84 -16.72 9.18
C GLY A 133 17.74 -16.89 10.69
N GLY A 134 17.03 -15.97 11.35
CA GLY A 134 16.74 -16.05 12.78
C GLY A 134 15.68 -17.13 13.07
N ASP A 135 15.71 -17.70 14.27
CA ASP A 135 14.64 -18.60 14.71
C ASP A 135 13.33 -17.87 14.94
N GLY A 136 12.22 -18.52 14.61
CA GLY A 136 10.88 -18.03 14.90
C GLY A 136 10.54 -18.05 16.39
N GLY A 137 9.38 -17.50 16.74
CA GLY A 137 8.88 -17.47 18.11
C GLY A 137 8.79 -18.86 18.76
N ILE A 138 8.92 -18.91 20.07
CA ILE A 138 8.89 -20.18 20.83
C ILE A 138 7.52 -20.87 20.67
N LEU A 139 6.44 -20.08 20.77
CA LEU A 139 5.07 -20.60 20.68
C LEU A 139 4.56 -20.58 19.24
N TYR A 140 4.69 -19.43 18.57
CA TYR A 140 4.14 -19.22 17.23
C TYR A 140 5.06 -18.32 16.39
N GLY A 141 5.38 -18.80 15.18
CA GLY A 141 6.14 -18.04 14.20
C GLY A 141 7.00 -18.92 13.31
N ASN A 142 7.23 -18.46 12.10
CA ASN A 142 8.08 -19.15 11.14
C ASN A 142 9.55 -18.78 11.38
N GLY A 143 10.46 -19.69 11.06
CA GLY A 143 11.87 -19.37 10.96
C GLY A 143 12.13 -18.38 9.83
N GLY A 144 13.11 -17.49 9.99
CA GLY A 144 13.58 -16.58 8.94
C GLY A 144 14.33 -17.33 7.84
N ASN A 145 14.28 -16.83 6.61
CA ASN A 145 15.05 -17.39 5.51
C ASN A 145 16.54 -17.04 5.66
N GLY A 146 17.41 -17.97 5.26
CA GLY A 146 18.84 -17.69 5.15
C GLY A 146 19.16 -16.70 4.03
N GLY A 147 20.12 -15.81 4.24
CA GLY A 147 20.63 -14.90 3.22
C GLY A 147 21.41 -15.65 2.13
N SER A 148 21.30 -15.23 0.88
CA SER A 148 22.16 -15.77 -0.17
C SER A 148 23.63 -15.50 0.15
N GLY A 149 24.51 -16.38 -0.26
CA GLY A 149 25.95 -16.14 -0.21
C GLY A 149 26.35 -15.07 -1.22
N GLY A 150 27.34 -14.27 -0.87
CA GLY A 150 28.07 -13.41 -1.81
C GLY A 150 29.00 -14.21 -2.71
N VAL A 151 29.79 -13.52 -3.49
CA VAL A 151 30.84 -14.14 -4.33
C VAL A 151 31.77 -14.95 -3.46
N ASN A 152 32.01 -16.21 -3.83
CA ASN A 152 32.87 -17.16 -3.10
C ASN A 152 32.38 -17.45 -1.66
N GLN A 153 31.10 -17.38 -1.39
CA GLN A 153 30.52 -17.58 -0.06
C GLN A 153 29.34 -18.54 -0.10
N ALA A 154 29.19 -19.38 0.93
CA ALA A 154 28.03 -20.24 1.09
C ALA A 154 26.78 -19.43 1.45
N GLY A 155 25.61 -19.96 1.12
CA GLY A 155 24.33 -19.43 1.57
C GLY A 155 24.11 -19.68 3.06
N GLY A 156 23.39 -18.80 3.74
CA GLY A 156 22.99 -18.92 5.14
C GLY A 156 21.90 -20.01 5.32
N ASN A 157 21.89 -20.64 6.48
CA ASN A 157 20.84 -21.59 6.83
C ASN A 157 19.53 -20.87 7.14
N GLY A 158 18.40 -21.49 6.86
CA GLY A 158 17.10 -21.05 7.36
C GLY A 158 17.00 -21.23 8.87
N GLY A 159 16.26 -20.33 9.53
CA GLY A 159 15.95 -20.42 10.96
C GLY A 159 14.90 -21.48 11.25
N ASN A 160 14.86 -21.97 12.47
CA ASN A 160 13.88 -22.98 12.92
C ASN A 160 12.58 -22.30 13.41
N ALA A 161 11.45 -22.96 13.24
CA ALA A 161 10.23 -22.58 13.95
C ALA A 161 10.29 -23.06 15.43
N GLY A 162 9.33 -22.60 16.25
CA GLY A 162 9.16 -23.11 17.60
C GLY A 162 8.16 -24.26 17.67
N LEU A 163 7.03 -23.99 18.35
CA LEU A 163 5.96 -25.00 18.52
C LEU A 163 5.07 -25.09 17.26
N TRP A 164 4.67 -23.93 16.73
CA TRP A 164 3.83 -23.77 15.55
C TRP A 164 4.48 -22.84 14.54
N GLY A 165 4.67 -23.28 13.31
CA GLY A 165 5.24 -22.50 12.22
C GLY A 165 6.12 -23.32 11.30
N ASN A 166 6.47 -22.76 10.17
CA ASN A 166 7.35 -23.39 9.20
C ASN A 166 8.81 -22.99 9.44
N GLY A 167 9.74 -23.91 9.14
CA GLY A 167 11.16 -23.57 9.07
C GLY A 167 11.45 -22.61 7.91
N GLY A 168 12.44 -21.75 8.08
CA GLY A 168 12.92 -20.86 7.02
C GLY A 168 13.65 -21.62 5.92
N SER A 169 13.61 -21.14 4.69
CA SER A 169 14.42 -21.70 3.60
C SER A 169 15.89 -21.35 3.75
N GLY A 170 16.79 -22.23 3.30
CA GLY A 170 18.21 -21.93 3.18
C GLY A 170 18.47 -20.91 2.04
N GLY A 171 19.48 -20.06 2.21
CA GLY A 171 19.94 -19.12 1.20
C GLY A 171 20.72 -19.80 0.08
N ALA A 172 20.66 -19.26 -1.14
CA ALA A 172 21.46 -19.78 -2.25
C ALA A 172 22.96 -19.57 -2.01
N GLY A 173 23.78 -20.52 -2.45
CA GLY A 173 25.24 -20.39 -2.46
C GLY A 173 25.71 -19.38 -3.51
N GLY A 174 26.80 -18.70 -3.25
CA GLY A 174 27.44 -17.77 -4.16
C GLY A 174 28.21 -18.47 -5.28
N ASN A 175 28.40 -17.77 -6.38
CA ASN A 175 29.20 -18.26 -7.50
C ASN A 175 30.69 -18.22 -7.17
N ALA A 176 31.44 -19.21 -7.69
CA ALA A 176 32.90 -19.16 -7.68
C ALA A 176 33.40 -18.15 -8.73
N THR A 177 34.56 -17.52 -8.44
CA THR A 177 35.22 -16.62 -9.40
C THR A 177 36.55 -17.19 -9.89
N THR A 178 37.05 -18.24 -9.27
CA THR A 178 38.31 -18.88 -9.64
C THR A 178 38.05 -20.04 -10.59
N ALA A 179 38.79 -20.07 -11.71
CA ALA A 179 38.69 -21.16 -12.69
C ALA A 179 39.00 -22.52 -12.01
N GLY A 180 38.22 -23.54 -12.41
CA GLY A 180 38.30 -24.89 -11.85
C GLY A 180 37.70 -25.04 -10.46
N ARG A 181 37.04 -24.04 -9.88
CA ARG A 181 36.32 -24.16 -8.60
C ARG A 181 34.81 -24.34 -8.82
N ASN A 182 34.25 -25.19 -7.99
CA ASN A 182 32.80 -25.34 -7.90
C ASN A 182 32.19 -24.13 -7.19
N GLY A 183 30.94 -23.84 -7.49
CA GLY A 183 30.14 -22.89 -6.74
C GLY A 183 29.98 -23.31 -5.27
N PHE A 184 29.58 -22.37 -4.45
CA PHE A 184 29.44 -22.60 -3.01
C PHE A 184 28.07 -23.21 -2.69
N ASN A 185 28.00 -23.95 -1.60
CA ASN A 185 26.77 -24.63 -1.21
C ASN A 185 25.70 -23.64 -0.79
N GLY A 186 24.45 -23.96 -1.11
CA GLY A 186 23.30 -23.32 -0.49
C GLY A 186 23.19 -23.71 1.00
N GLY A 187 22.53 -22.87 1.76
CA GLY A 187 22.23 -23.11 3.17
C GLY A 187 21.22 -24.23 3.35
N ALA A 188 21.20 -24.87 4.51
CA ALA A 188 20.18 -25.83 4.88
C ALA A 188 18.86 -25.12 5.18
N GLY A 189 17.71 -25.78 4.93
CA GLY A 189 16.43 -25.30 5.43
C GLY A 189 16.32 -25.50 6.95
N GLY A 190 15.59 -24.62 7.62
CA GLY A 190 15.28 -24.73 9.05
C GLY A 190 14.24 -25.81 9.34
N SER A 191 14.17 -26.26 10.60
CA SER A 191 13.17 -27.21 11.05
C SER A 191 11.79 -26.58 11.19
N GLY A 192 10.73 -27.31 10.83
CA GLY A 192 9.35 -26.93 11.12
C GLY A 192 9.02 -27.04 12.61
N GLY A 193 7.87 -26.52 12.99
CA GLY A 193 7.39 -26.51 14.37
C GLY A 193 7.14 -27.91 14.92
N LEU A 194 7.34 -28.05 16.24
CA LEU A 194 7.23 -29.35 16.94
C LEU A 194 5.83 -29.93 16.88
N LEU A 195 4.77 -29.11 16.89
CA LEU A 195 3.39 -29.58 16.80
C LEU A 195 2.85 -29.48 15.37
N TRP A 196 3.21 -28.43 14.65
CA TRP A 196 2.71 -28.21 13.31
C TRP A 196 3.60 -27.25 12.51
N GLY A 197 3.85 -27.61 11.25
CA GLY A 197 4.63 -26.82 10.29
C GLY A 197 5.60 -27.70 9.49
N ASN A 198 5.96 -27.22 8.34
CA ASN A 198 6.89 -27.87 7.43
C ASN A 198 8.33 -27.38 7.67
N GLY A 199 9.32 -28.26 7.44
CA GLY A 199 10.72 -27.83 7.34
C GLY A 199 10.92 -26.93 6.12
N GLY A 200 11.88 -26.02 6.21
CA GLY A 200 12.27 -25.15 5.11
C GLY A 200 13.01 -25.92 4.01
N ALA A 201 12.91 -25.43 2.77
CA ALA A 201 13.72 -25.96 1.67
C ALA A 201 15.19 -25.59 1.83
N GLY A 202 16.11 -26.45 1.39
CA GLY A 202 17.53 -26.10 1.25
C GLY A 202 17.74 -25.10 0.13
N GLY A 203 18.75 -24.25 0.25
CA GLY A 203 19.15 -23.29 -0.78
C GLY A 203 19.84 -23.98 -1.96
N ALA A 204 19.71 -23.39 -3.15
CA ALA A 204 20.46 -23.86 -4.33
C ALA A 204 21.96 -23.62 -4.18
N GLY A 205 22.78 -24.49 -4.75
CA GLY A 205 24.22 -24.24 -4.87
C GLY A 205 24.53 -23.13 -5.89
N GLY A 206 25.66 -22.46 -5.73
CA GLY A 206 26.17 -21.47 -6.68
C GLY A 206 26.78 -22.13 -7.94
N ASN A 207 27.05 -21.32 -8.95
CA ASN A 207 27.73 -21.78 -10.17
C ASN A 207 29.24 -21.85 -9.98
N GLY A 208 29.83 -22.88 -10.52
CA GLY A 208 31.29 -23.01 -10.64
C GLY A 208 31.82 -22.31 -11.90
N VAL A 209 33.12 -22.14 -11.97
CA VAL A 209 33.82 -21.63 -13.18
C VAL A 209 34.60 -22.80 -13.80
N THR A 210 34.21 -23.19 -15.00
CA THR A 210 34.92 -24.20 -15.79
C THR A 210 36.24 -23.64 -16.30
N CYS A 211 37.24 -24.53 -16.49
CA CYS A 211 38.50 -24.16 -17.12
C CYS A 211 38.33 -23.93 -18.62
#